data_09adbf14533c8e09de669d86933bdc02
#
_entry.id   09adbf14533c8e09de669d86933bdc02
#
_cell.length_a   1.000
_cell.length_b   1.000
_cell.length_c   1.000
_cell.angle_alpha   90.00
_cell.angle_beta   90.00
_cell.angle_gamma   90.00
#
_symmetry.space_group_name_H-M   'P 1'
#
loop_
_entity.id
_entity.type
_entity.pdbx_description
1 polymer ?
#
loop_
_entity_poly.entity_id
_entity_poly.type
_entity_poly.pdbx_seq_one_letter_code
_entity_poly.pdbx_strand_id
1 'polypeptide(L)'
;MFLVKRIFINQMRIRNDIIYLIAVGFFSILGQVVILRELNVAFYGIELIYILSFAFWLVGTAVGAAIGRHSYIPEEKTIHIVFILSAILFIVNIIFIRGIRNLFGGVQGGYLPFTTQIFGLLIALIPIGLLAGLLFQWTAKRFVLKNETLAKAYAIESVGGVLGALCSTLFLNFGISNFSIGIICTLVFVSVVIFSSFNFFNKPMKFTSTIVAVILLVLFGLSHRLDLLMTSWNHPFLVESVDTPYNRVTITSSEKQTCVFEDDVLSYETQTISAEEFVQMSTLQTNNVDTVLVLGGGFAGIIPELLKLPIKRIDYVEINKNLIGALQKHLPAYLSNSLQDKKVNIIYNDPRKFLRYPYLYDIILVGMPEPMSAQANRFYTKEFFEQCANSLKGKGILAFKIQSSENIWTRQMTERNAGIFYALKSSLENVIVLPGVVNIFIAAKSKLTTDTKLLSKRFIERNLETKLVSPQYINYIYTNDRFTEIKNLISSSLNNINSDFHPVCYSYTISLWLTKFFPNLTFSESPLTTFPKPGKSILLFLIIILFIGIFLVLRKSVLIKRIVLVFAAGFIGMTIEIILILLYQNKNGILFRDIGLLIM
;
A
#
# COMPACT_ATOMS: atom_id res chain seq x y z
N MET A 1 -49.86 22.70 -26.70
CA MET A 1 -48.72 21.99 -27.28
C MET A 1 -47.37 22.59 -26.87
N PHE A 2 -47.16 23.92 -26.93
CA PHE A 2 -45.91 24.58 -26.53
C PHE A 2 -45.53 24.42 -25.05
N LEU A 3 -46.49 24.54 -24.13
CA LEU A 3 -46.26 24.39 -22.70
C LEU A 3 -45.85 22.97 -22.31
N VAL A 4 -46.51 21.95 -22.86
CA VAL A 4 -46.17 20.52 -22.62
C VAL A 4 -44.79 20.19 -23.16
N LYS A 5 -44.44 20.71 -24.35
CA LYS A 5 -43.11 20.54 -24.94
C LYS A 5 -42.02 21.20 -24.07
N ARG A 6 -42.31 22.37 -23.49
CA ARG A 6 -41.39 23.09 -22.58
C ARG A 6 -41.19 22.37 -21.26
N ILE A 7 -42.25 21.80 -20.67
CA ILE A 7 -42.21 21.00 -19.45
C ILE A 7 -41.39 19.72 -19.68
N PHE A 8 -41.66 19.03 -20.80
CA PHE A 8 -40.94 17.79 -21.16
C PHE A 8 -39.44 18.04 -21.40
N ILE A 9 -39.07 19.13 -22.09
CA ILE A 9 -37.68 19.52 -22.29
C ILE A 9 -37.01 19.87 -20.96
N ASN A 10 -37.69 20.55 -20.05
CA ASN A 10 -37.13 20.86 -18.71
C ASN A 10 -36.92 19.61 -17.86
N GLN A 11 -37.86 18.67 -17.86
CA GLN A 11 -37.69 17.38 -17.15
C GLN A 11 -36.53 16.56 -17.73
N MET A 12 -36.38 16.49 -19.03
CA MET A 12 -35.22 15.83 -19.67
C MET A 12 -33.89 16.48 -19.30
N ARG A 13 -33.84 17.82 -19.27
CA ARG A 13 -32.61 18.56 -18.88
C ARG A 13 -32.23 18.33 -17.41
N ILE A 14 -33.21 18.25 -16.50
CA ILE A 14 -32.97 17.92 -15.10
C ILE A 14 -32.41 16.50 -15.00
N ARG A 15 -32.95 15.55 -15.72
CA ARG A 15 -32.46 14.16 -15.76
C ARG A 15 -31.03 14.06 -16.26
N ASN A 16 -30.64 14.83 -17.27
CA ASN A 16 -29.28 14.84 -17.77
C ASN A 16 -28.30 15.38 -16.70
N ASP A 17 -28.64 16.47 -15.98
CA ASP A 17 -27.76 17.01 -14.94
C ASP A 17 -27.58 16.04 -13.74
N ILE A 18 -28.62 15.26 -13.40
CA ILE A 18 -28.51 14.18 -12.40
C ILE A 18 -27.51 13.11 -12.87
N ILE A 19 -27.61 12.70 -14.13
CA ILE A 19 -26.69 11.71 -14.70
C ILE A 19 -25.25 12.23 -14.74
N TYR A 20 -25.05 13.53 -15.09
CA TYR A 20 -23.73 14.14 -15.05
C TYR A 20 -23.15 14.17 -13.63
N LEU A 21 -23.94 14.55 -12.62
CA LEU A 21 -23.49 14.57 -11.23
C LEU A 21 -23.10 13.16 -10.73
N ILE A 22 -23.93 12.15 -11.01
CA ILE A 22 -23.61 10.75 -10.68
C ILE A 22 -22.32 10.31 -11.38
N ALA A 23 -22.15 10.63 -12.66
CA ALA A 23 -20.96 10.25 -13.41
C ALA A 23 -19.71 10.95 -12.88
N VAL A 24 -19.80 12.23 -12.49
CA VAL A 24 -18.67 12.96 -11.90
C VAL A 24 -18.27 12.35 -10.57
N GLY A 25 -19.22 12.03 -9.69
CA GLY A 25 -18.93 11.35 -8.42
C GLY A 25 -18.31 9.97 -8.64
N PHE A 26 -18.87 9.18 -9.56
CA PHE A 26 -18.33 7.87 -9.93
C PHE A 26 -16.89 7.96 -10.42
N PHE A 27 -16.60 8.88 -11.34
CA PHE A 27 -15.26 9.10 -11.87
C PHE A 27 -14.29 9.63 -10.78
N SER A 28 -14.75 10.55 -9.94
CA SER A 28 -13.93 11.14 -8.91
C SER A 28 -13.39 10.08 -7.96
N ILE A 29 -14.21 9.13 -7.54
CA ILE A 29 -13.78 8.09 -6.59
C ILE A 29 -13.12 6.92 -7.30
N LEU A 30 -13.76 6.30 -8.32
CA LEU A 30 -13.17 5.17 -9.03
C LEU A 30 -11.85 5.56 -9.71
N GLY A 31 -11.80 6.72 -10.35
CA GLY A 31 -10.60 7.23 -10.99
C GLY A 31 -9.48 7.52 -9.99
N GLN A 32 -9.82 8.14 -8.85
CA GLN A 32 -8.86 8.38 -7.78
C GLN A 32 -8.26 7.08 -7.25
N VAL A 33 -9.09 6.05 -7.01
CA VAL A 33 -8.63 4.73 -6.54
C VAL A 33 -7.70 4.07 -7.56
N VAL A 34 -8.04 4.11 -8.86
CA VAL A 34 -7.18 3.57 -9.92
C VAL A 34 -5.83 4.27 -9.94
N ILE A 35 -5.82 5.60 -9.90
CA ILE A 35 -4.56 6.38 -9.88
C ILE A 35 -3.75 6.09 -8.61
N LEU A 36 -4.38 6.04 -7.44
CA LEU A 36 -3.70 5.74 -6.18
C LEU A 36 -3.03 4.36 -6.20
N ARG A 37 -3.68 3.35 -6.78
CA ARG A 37 -3.09 2.02 -6.94
C ARG A 37 -1.89 2.04 -7.89
N GLU A 38 -1.97 2.74 -9.03
CA GLU A 38 -0.83 2.88 -9.95
C GLU A 38 0.33 3.64 -9.31
N LEU A 39 0.05 4.72 -8.56
CA LEU A 39 1.07 5.48 -7.83
C LEU A 39 1.69 4.66 -6.70
N ASN A 40 0.91 3.82 -6.01
CA ASN A 40 1.43 2.91 -4.99
C ASN A 40 2.50 1.98 -5.58
N VAL A 41 2.20 1.35 -6.72
CA VAL A 41 3.16 0.50 -7.44
C VAL A 41 4.36 1.32 -7.93
N ALA A 42 4.12 2.47 -8.58
CA ALA A 42 5.18 3.32 -9.13
C ALA A 42 6.18 3.82 -8.09
N PHE A 43 5.76 4.00 -6.83
CA PHE A 43 6.58 4.50 -5.72
C PHE A 43 6.80 3.49 -4.59
N TYR A 44 6.74 2.18 -4.90
CA TYR A 44 7.13 1.09 -4.00
C TYR A 44 6.32 0.98 -2.69
N GLY A 45 5.03 1.26 -2.73
CA GLY A 45 4.14 1.07 -1.58
C GLY A 45 4.33 2.03 -0.41
N ILE A 46 4.95 3.20 -0.61
CA ILE A 46 5.23 4.15 0.45
C ILE A 46 3.95 4.94 0.79
N GLU A 47 3.49 4.84 2.03
CA GLU A 47 2.24 5.45 2.48
C GLU A 47 2.21 6.99 2.42
N LEU A 48 3.38 7.66 2.51
CA LEU A 48 3.46 9.10 2.31
C LEU A 48 2.92 9.54 0.95
N ILE A 49 3.04 8.67 -0.07
CA ILE A 49 2.50 8.93 -1.41
C ILE A 49 0.98 9.03 -1.38
N TYR A 50 0.27 8.25 -0.56
CA TYR A 50 -1.18 8.39 -0.42
C TYR A 50 -1.56 9.79 0.10
N ILE A 51 -0.91 10.24 1.17
CA ILE A 51 -1.18 11.55 1.78
C ILE A 51 -0.94 12.68 0.77
N LEU A 52 0.19 12.64 0.07
CA LEU A 52 0.53 13.63 -0.96
C LEU A 52 -0.43 13.56 -2.15
N SER A 53 -0.83 12.37 -2.54
CA SER A 53 -1.78 12.18 -3.64
C SER A 53 -3.15 12.76 -3.32
N PHE A 54 -3.67 12.53 -2.12
CA PHE A 54 -4.92 13.16 -1.66
C PHE A 54 -4.79 14.68 -1.65
N ALA A 55 -3.69 15.21 -1.12
CA ALA A 55 -3.47 16.65 -1.06
C ALA A 55 -3.48 17.28 -2.47
N PHE A 56 -2.73 16.70 -3.43
CA PHE A 56 -2.66 17.25 -4.80
C PHE A 56 -3.97 17.07 -5.56
N TRP A 57 -4.67 15.95 -5.36
CA TRP A 57 -6.01 15.77 -5.93
C TRP A 57 -6.97 16.86 -5.45
N LEU A 58 -7.01 17.11 -4.14
CA LEU A 58 -7.86 18.14 -3.55
C LEU A 58 -7.49 19.55 -4.01
N VAL A 59 -6.21 19.85 -4.14
CA VAL A 59 -5.75 21.14 -4.72
C VAL A 59 -6.24 21.28 -6.17
N GLY A 60 -6.08 20.22 -6.98
CA GLY A 60 -6.58 20.20 -8.35
C GLY A 60 -8.10 20.45 -8.42
N THR A 61 -8.87 19.71 -7.62
CA THR A 61 -10.35 19.87 -7.59
C THR A 61 -10.77 21.25 -7.08
N ALA A 62 -10.08 21.81 -6.09
CA ALA A 62 -10.35 23.15 -5.59
C ALA A 62 -10.09 24.22 -6.67
N VAL A 63 -8.98 24.12 -7.40
CA VAL A 63 -8.65 25.02 -8.51
C VAL A 63 -9.69 24.90 -9.63
N GLY A 64 -10.06 23.66 -10.01
CA GLY A 64 -11.08 23.44 -11.02
C GLY A 64 -12.46 24.00 -10.63
N ALA A 65 -12.86 23.81 -9.37
CA ALA A 65 -14.11 24.40 -8.86
C ALA A 65 -14.04 25.92 -8.81
N ALA A 66 -12.91 26.52 -8.46
CA ALA A 66 -12.73 27.97 -8.46
C ALA A 66 -12.84 28.55 -9.88
N ILE A 67 -12.21 27.94 -10.87
CA ILE A 67 -12.34 28.32 -12.29
C ILE A 67 -13.80 28.20 -12.72
N GLY A 68 -14.46 27.08 -12.43
CA GLY A 68 -15.85 26.83 -12.73
C GLY A 68 -16.81 27.83 -12.06
N ARG A 69 -16.46 28.34 -10.86
CA ARG A 69 -17.25 29.37 -10.17
C ARG A 69 -17.24 30.70 -10.92
N HIS A 70 -16.10 31.12 -11.44
CA HIS A 70 -15.94 32.42 -12.10
C HIS A 70 -16.31 32.38 -13.60
N SER A 71 -16.36 31.19 -14.20
CA SER A 71 -16.76 31.03 -15.59
C SER A 71 -18.27 31.20 -15.79
N TYR A 72 -18.68 31.63 -17.00
CA TYR A 72 -20.07 31.54 -17.43
C TYR A 72 -20.53 30.06 -17.37
N ILE A 73 -21.86 29.88 -17.26
CA ILE A 73 -22.43 28.53 -17.33
C ILE A 73 -22.24 28.03 -18.75
N PRO A 74 -21.48 26.96 -18.95
CA PRO A 74 -21.17 26.51 -20.30
C PRO A 74 -22.40 25.86 -20.96
N GLU A 75 -22.41 25.91 -22.28
CA GLU A 75 -23.32 25.13 -23.07
C GLU A 75 -23.07 23.62 -22.80
N GLU A 76 -24.09 22.81 -23.02
CA GLU A 76 -24.01 21.36 -22.85
C GLU A 76 -22.89 20.73 -23.69
N LYS A 77 -22.64 21.26 -24.88
CA LYS A 77 -21.54 20.87 -25.77
C LYS A 77 -20.17 21.00 -25.08
N THR A 78 -19.93 22.08 -24.36
CA THR A 78 -18.66 22.32 -23.65
C THR A 78 -18.47 21.32 -22.52
N ILE A 79 -19.54 21.01 -21.77
CA ILE A 79 -19.51 19.96 -20.74
C ILE A 79 -19.15 18.61 -21.36
N HIS A 80 -19.76 18.23 -22.49
CA HIS A 80 -19.46 16.98 -23.19
C HIS A 80 -18.00 16.92 -23.67
N ILE A 81 -17.43 18.04 -24.16
CA ILE A 81 -16.01 18.11 -24.55
C ILE A 81 -15.12 17.82 -23.35
N VAL A 82 -15.42 18.40 -22.18
CA VAL A 82 -14.61 18.18 -20.97
C VAL A 82 -14.76 16.76 -20.43
N PHE A 83 -15.95 16.12 -20.55
CA PHE A 83 -16.10 14.70 -20.23
C PHE A 83 -15.20 13.81 -21.12
N ILE A 84 -15.20 14.05 -22.44
CA ILE A 84 -14.35 13.29 -23.38
C ILE A 84 -12.87 13.55 -23.10
N LEU A 85 -12.49 14.82 -22.89
CA LEU A 85 -11.11 15.20 -22.55
C LEU A 85 -10.64 14.52 -21.26
N SER A 86 -11.50 14.49 -20.23
CA SER A 86 -11.19 13.79 -18.97
C SER A 86 -10.98 12.30 -19.20
N ALA A 87 -11.80 11.64 -20.02
CA ALA A 87 -11.65 10.23 -20.35
C ALA A 87 -10.32 9.94 -21.06
N ILE A 88 -9.96 10.75 -22.05
CA ILE A 88 -8.69 10.58 -22.78
C ILE A 88 -7.49 10.85 -21.86
N LEU A 89 -7.52 11.99 -21.12
CA LEU A 89 -6.46 12.38 -20.23
C LEU A 89 -6.23 11.34 -19.12
N PHE A 90 -7.30 10.68 -18.66
CA PHE A 90 -7.21 9.65 -17.64
C PHE A 90 -6.40 8.43 -18.10
N ILE A 91 -6.63 7.94 -19.31
CA ILE A 91 -5.85 6.83 -19.88
C ILE A 91 -4.39 7.24 -20.11
N VAL A 92 -4.16 8.44 -20.66
CA VAL A 92 -2.80 8.99 -20.85
C VAL A 92 -2.09 9.10 -19.50
N ASN A 93 -2.80 9.48 -18.46
CA ASN A 93 -2.24 9.60 -17.11
C ASN A 93 -1.82 8.24 -16.52
N ILE A 94 -2.60 7.16 -16.70
CA ILE A 94 -2.18 5.82 -16.28
C ILE A 94 -0.89 5.41 -17.01
N ILE A 95 -0.82 5.64 -18.32
CA ILE A 95 0.37 5.35 -19.12
C ILE A 95 1.58 6.16 -18.61
N PHE A 96 1.37 7.45 -18.32
CA PHE A 96 2.39 8.32 -17.74
C PHE A 96 2.91 7.80 -16.39
N ILE A 97 2.02 7.42 -15.47
CA ILE A 97 2.40 6.91 -14.14
C ILE A 97 3.22 5.63 -14.28
N ARG A 98 2.85 4.71 -15.16
CA ARG A 98 3.61 3.48 -15.39
C ARG A 98 4.98 3.73 -16.01
N GLY A 99 5.11 4.73 -16.88
CA GLY A 99 6.37 5.15 -17.48
C GLY A 99 7.19 6.13 -16.64
N ILE A 100 6.70 6.57 -15.49
CA ILE A 100 7.27 7.72 -14.74
C ILE A 100 8.75 7.52 -14.39
N ARG A 101 9.16 6.30 -14.00
CA ARG A 101 10.56 6.01 -13.67
C ARG A 101 11.46 6.16 -14.89
N ASN A 102 11.06 5.59 -16.01
CA ASN A 102 11.84 5.67 -17.26
C ASN A 102 11.90 7.10 -17.80
N LEU A 103 10.77 7.83 -17.73
CA LEU A 103 10.70 9.23 -18.18
C LEU A 103 11.63 10.16 -17.38
N PHE A 104 11.80 9.89 -16.09
CA PHE A 104 12.66 10.69 -15.20
C PHE A 104 14.04 10.06 -14.96
N GLY A 105 14.45 9.11 -15.77
CA GLY A 105 15.79 8.51 -15.70
C GLY A 105 16.03 7.66 -14.45
N GLY A 106 14.98 7.08 -13.89
CA GLY A 106 15.08 6.19 -12.74
C GLY A 106 15.77 4.87 -13.08
N VAL A 107 16.57 4.38 -12.14
CA VAL A 107 17.18 3.06 -12.22
C VAL A 107 16.18 2.02 -11.70
N GLN A 108 16.15 0.84 -12.32
CA GLN A 108 15.31 -0.27 -11.88
C GLN A 108 15.62 -0.65 -10.41
N GLY A 109 14.59 -0.79 -9.58
CA GLY A 109 14.73 -1.04 -8.16
C GLY A 109 15.20 0.16 -7.32
N GLY A 110 15.57 1.28 -7.95
CA GLY A 110 15.98 2.51 -7.28
C GLY A 110 14.84 3.50 -7.06
N TYR A 111 14.92 4.29 -5.98
CA TYR A 111 13.99 5.38 -5.75
C TYR A 111 14.30 6.58 -6.64
N LEU A 112 13.26 7.20 -7.22
CA LEU A 112 13.41 8.52 -7.83
C LEU A 112 13.74 9.56 -6.74
N PRO A 113 14.50 10.63 -7.06
CA PRO A 113 14.68 11.76 -6.16
C PRO A 113 13.33 12.31 -5.67
N PHE A 114 13.25 12.73 -4.40
CA PHE A 114 11.99 13.16 -3.80
C PHE A 114 11.32 14.31 -4.56
N THR A 115 12.12 15.28 -5.02
CA THR A 115 11.63 16.39 -5.87
C THR A 115 10.98 15.89 -7.16
N THR A 116 11.56 14.88 -7.79
CA THR A 116 11.01 14.24 -9.00
C THR A 116 9.71 13.48 -8.70
N GLN A 117 9.63 12.80 -7.55
CA GLN A 117 8.39 12.16 -7.09
C GLN A 117 7.27 13.20 -6.92
N ILE A 118 7.53 14.31 -6.23
CA ILE A 118 6.58 15.42 -6.05
C ILE A 118 6.12 15.98 -7.41
N PHE A 119 7.07 16.21 -8.32
CA PHE A 119 6.76 16.74 -9.65
C PHE A 119 5.91 15.75 -10.47
N GLY A 120 6.24 14.47 -10.40
CA GLY A 120 5.43 13.41 -11.03
C GLY A 120 4.01 13.34 -10.48
N LEU A 121 3.85 13.46 -9.15
CA LEU A 121 2.53 13.52 -8.50
C LEU A 121 1.72 14.75 -8.93
N LEU A 122 2.36 15.92 -9.05
CA LEU A 122 1.70 17.15 -9.53
C LEU A 122 1.17 16.98 -10.95
N ILE A 123 1.99 16.44 -11.87
CA ILE A 123 1.58 16.19 -13.26
C ILE A 123 0.44 15.15 -13.33
N ALA A 124 0.51 14.10 -12.52
CA ALA A 124 -0.48 13.04 -12.53
C ALA A 124 -1.84 13.49 -11.96
N LEU A 125 -1.84 14.29 -10.89
CA LEU A 125 -3.05 14.49 -10.10
C LEU A 125 -3.74 15.84 -10.35
N ILE A 126 -2.97 16.93 -10.53
CA ILE A 126 -3.56 18.26 -10.69
C ILE A 126 -4.45 18.36 -11.92
N PRO A 127 -4.06 17.91 -13.14
CA PRO A 127 -4.91 18.06 -14.32
C PRO A 127 -6.23 17.31 -14.22
N ILE A 128 -6.20 16.07 -13.72
CA ILE A 128 -7.40 15.24 -13.56
C ILE A 128 -8.30 15.80 -12.46
N GLY A 129 -7.73 16.16 -11.31
CA GLY A 129 -8.47 16.81 -10.22
C GLY A 129 -9.13 18.12 -10.69
N LEU A 130 -8.41 18.94 -11.45
CA LEU A 130 -8.94 20.19 -12.01
C LEU A 130 -10.16 19.95 -12.90
N LEU A 131 -10.09 18.96 -13.79
CA LEU A 131 -11.22 18.64 -14.66
C LEU A 131 -12.41 18.09 -13.88
N ALA A 132 -12.18 17.26 -12.87
CA ALA A 132 -13.23 16.75 -11.99
C ALA A 132 -13.93 17.89 -11.21
N GLY A 133 -13.16 18.78 -10.59
CA GLY A 133 -13.68 19.96 -9.88
C GLY A 133 -14.43 20.93 -10.78
N LEU A 134 -13.93 21.16 -12.00
CA LEU A 134 -14.58 21.99 -13.02
C LEU A 134 -15.93 21.39 -13.45
N LEU A 135 -15.96 20.10 -13.77
CA LEU A 135 -17.18 19.38 -14.16
C LEU A 135 -18.21 19.41 -13.03
N PHE A 136 -17.81 19.13 -11.80
CA PHE A 136 -18.71 19.22 -10.66
C PHE A 136 -19.33 20.61 -10.54
N GLN A 137 -18.50 21.66 -10.57
CA GLN A 137 -18.96 23.03 -10.41
C GLN A 137 -19.92 23.46 -11.51
N TRP A 138 -19.66 23.10 -12.77
CA TRP A 138 -20.53 23.41 -13.89
C TRP A 138 -21.84 22.67 -13.85
N THR A 139 -21.81 21.36 -13.57
CA THR A 139 -23.03 20.54 -13.49
C THR A 139 -23.89 20.93 -12.30
N ALA A 140 -23.28 21.22 -11.14
CA ALA A 140 -23.99 21.72 -9.97
C ALA A 140 -24.65 23.10 -10.20
N LYS A 141 -23.93 24.06 -10.85
CA LYS A 141 -24.54 25.35 -11.24
C LYS A 141 -25.77 25.17 -12.14
N ARG A 142 -25.66 24.32 -13.17
CA ARG A 142 -26.80 24.04 -14.08
C ARG A 142 -27.98 23.43 -13.32
N PHE A 143 -27.69 22.52 -12.39
CA PHE A 143 -28.71 21.89 -11.57
C PHE A 143 -29.45 22.89 -10.66
N VAL A 144 -28.69 23.78 -9.99
CA VAL A 144 -29.24 24.81 -9.10
C VAL A 144 -30.09 25.84 -9.87
N LEU A 145 -29.71 26.20 -11.10
CA LEU A 145 -30.53 27.11 -11.93
C LEU A 145 -31.93 26.57 -12.26
N LYS A 146 -32.19 25.30 -12.05
CA LYS A 146 -33.50 24.67 -12.26
C LYS A 146 -34.33 24.59 -10.98
N ASN A 147 -34.08 25.51 -10.03
CA ASN A 147 -34.73 25.60 -8.71
C ASN A 147 -34.42 24.41 -7.78
N GLU A 148 -33.29 23.71 -8.00
CA GLU A 148 -32.80 22.69 -7.12
C GLU A 148 -31.74 23.25 -6.15
N THR A 149 -31.41 22.51 -5.09
CA THR A 149 -30.45 22.96 -4.07
C THR A 149 -29.04 22.43 -4.35
N LEU A 150 -28.00 23.16 -3.94
CA LEU A 150 -26.62 22.71 -4.00
C LEU A 150 -26.41 21.47 -3.14
N ALA A 151 -27.06 21.39 -1.97
CA ALA A 151 -27.00 20.22 -1.10
C ALA A 151 -27.48 18.93 -1.80
N LYS A 152 -28.55 19.05 -2.61
CA LYS A 152 -29.06 17.93 -3.42
C LYS A 152 -28.08 17.55 -4.52
N ALA A 153 -27.38 18.51 -5.14
CA ALA A 153 -26.32 18.23 -6.12
C ALA A 153 -25.18 17.43 -5.49
N TYR A 154 -24.70 17.81 -4.31
CA TYR A 154 -23.70 17.06 -3.55
C TYR A 154 -24.19 15.65 -3.18
N ALA A 155 -25.42 15.51 -2.71
CA ALA A 155 -25.98 14.19 -2.38
C ALA A 155 -26.03 13.25 -3.58
N ILE A 156 -26.39 13.77 -4.79
CA ILE A 156 -26.41 13.00 -6.02
C ILE A 156 -25.00 12.59 -6.45
N GLU A 157 -24.05 13.51 -6.37
CA GLU A 157 -22.65 13.25 -6.69
C GLU A 157 -22.07 12.19 -5.73
N SER A 158 -22.34 12.29 -4.42
CA SER A 158 -21.92 11.29 -3.44
C SER A 158 -22.48 9.89 -3.72
N VAL A 159 -23.73 9.77 -4.19
CA VAL A 159 -24.26 8.46 -4.66
C VAL A 159 -23.39 7.89 -5.80
N GLY A 160 -23.00 8.74 -6.75
CA GLY A 160 -22.06 8.34 -7.81
C GLY A 160 -20.73 7.85 -7.23
N GLY A 161 -20.17 8.55 -6.24
CA GLY A 161 -18.95 8.18 -5.54
C GLY A 161 -19.06 6.82 -4.84
N VAL A 162 -20.15 6.58 -4.10
CA VAL A 162 -20.41 5.26 -3.46
C VAL A 162 -20.43 4.14 -4.51
N LEU A 163 -21.10 4.35 -5.64
CA LEU A 163 -21.09 3.37 -6.73
C LEU A 163 -19.68 3.13 -7.28
N GLY A 164 -18.89 4.18 -7.46
CA GLY A 164 -17.48 4.08 -7.89
C GLY A 164 -16.63 3.28 -6.91
N ALA A 165 -16.77 3.54 -5.61
CA ALA A 165 -16.08 2.83 -4.54
C ALA A 165 -16.42 1.33 -4.51
N LEU A 166 -17.70 0.99 -4.58
CA LEU A 166 -18.18 -0.40 -4.64
C LEU A 166 -17.64 -1.12 -5.89
N CYS A 167 -17.72 -0.47 -7.06
CA CYS A 167 -17.20 -1.03 -8.30
C CYS A 167 -15.69 -1.29 -8.22
N SER A 168 -14.91 -0.37 -7.62
CA SER A 168 -13.45 -0.53 -7.50
C SER A 168 -13.06 -1.79 -6.72
N THR A 169 -13.79 -2.09 -5.65
CA THR A 169 -13.56 -3.26 -4.80
C THR A 169 -14.03 -4.55 -5.49
N LEU A 170 -15.23 -4.52 -6.10
CA LEU A 170 -15.80 -5.68 -6.77
C LEU A 170 -14.98 -6.11 -7.99
N PHE A 171 -14.59 -5.17 -8.85
CA PHE A 171 -13.81 -5.48 -10.06
C PHE A 171 -12.46 -6.10 -9.73
N LEU A 172 -11.78 -5.61 -8.70
CA LEU A 172 -10.51 -6.20 -8.26
C LEU A 172 -10.70 -7.61 -7.68
N ASN A 173 -11.78 -7.85 -6.94
CA ASN A 173 -12.11 -9.18 -6.44
C ASN A 173 -12.41 -10.18 -7.57
N PHE A 174 -12.94 -9.72 -8.69
CA PHE A 174 -13.13 -10.54 -9.90
C PHE A 174 -11.83 -10.72 -10.72
N GLY A 175 -10.69 -10.19 -10.27
CA GLY A 175 -9.41 -10.31 -10.96
C GLY A 175 -9.27 -9.39 -12.18
N ILE A 176 -10.08 -8.33 -12.27
CA ILE A 176 -9.97 -7.32 -13.34
C ILE A 176 -8.77 -6.43 -13.00
N SER A 177 -7.82 -6.29 -13.94
CA SER A 177 -6.62 -5.47 -13.73
C SER A 177 -6.98 -3.99 -13.51
N ASN A 178 -6.13 -3.28 -12.78
CA ASN A 178 -6.32 -1.87 -12.47
C ASN A 178 -6.42 -1.00 -13.73
N PHE A 179 -5.64 -1.32 -14.77
CA PHE A 179 -5.73 -0.68 -16.08
C PHE A 179 -7.10 -0.89 -16.75
N SER A 180 -7.62 -2.12 -16.73
CA SER A 180 -8.95 -2.44 -17.25
C SER A 180 -10.05 -1.70 -16.48
N ILE A 181 -9.94 -1.58 -15.15
CA ILE A 181 -10.85 -0.79 -14.32
C ILE A 181 -10.83 0.69 -14.75
N GLY A 182 -9.64 1.22 -15.04
CA GLY A 182 -9.48 2.58 -15.58
C GLY A 182 -10.21 2.78 -16.91
N ILE A 183 -10.12 1.82 -17.83
CA ILE A 183 -10.85 1.88 -19.10
C ILE A 183 -12.37 1.82 -18.87
N ILE A 184 -12.86 0.96 -17.98
CA ILE A 184 -14.29 0.90 -17.61
C ILE A 184 -14.76 2.25 -17.07
N CYS A 185 -13.97 2.88 -16.20
CA CYS A 185 -14.26 4.20 -15.64
C CYS A 185 -14.46 5.25 -16.75
N THR A 186 -13.57 5.27 -17.73
CA THR A 186 -13.65 6.21 -18.87
C THR A 186 -14.80 5.87 -19.84
N LEU A 187 -15.10 4.59 -20.03
CA LEU A 187 -16.27 4.16 -20.82
C LEU A 187 -17.57 4.67 -20.20
N VAL A 188 -17.72 4.64 -18.88
CA VAL A 188 -18.88 5.23 -18.20
C VAL A 188 -18.98 6.72 -18.52
N PHE A 189 -17.89 7.47 -18.46
CA PHE A 189 -17.86 8.90 -18.78
C PHE A 189 -18.31 9.19 -20.23
N VAL A 190 -17.79 8.43 -21.19
CA VAL A 190 -18.14 8.60 -22.60
C VAL A 190 -19.57 8.15 -22.87
N SER A 191 -20.05 7.08 -22.21
CA SER A 191 -21.43 6.61 -22.36
C SER A 191 -22.46 7.66 -21.92
N VAL A 192 -22.16 8.42 -20.86
CA VAL A 192 -23.02 9.52 -20.40
C VAL A 192 -23.14 10.61 -21.49
N VAL A 193 -22.04 10.93 -22.18
CA VAL A 193 -22.07 11.87 -23.30
C VAL A 193 -22.92 11.34 -24.46
N ILE A 194 -22.76 10.07 -24.82
CA ILE A 194 -23.54 9.43 -25.87
C ILE A 194 -25.04 9.46 -25.54
N PHE A 195 -25.38 9.07 -24.30
CA PHE A 195 -26.77 9.00 -23.83
C PHE A 195 -27.44 10.38 -23.80
N SER A 196 -26.75 11.40 -23.28
CA SER A 196 -27.28 12.77 -23.25
C SER A 196 -27.37 13.40 -24.62
N SER A 197 -26.47 13.07 -25.56
CA SER A 197 -26.48 13.58 -26.94
C SER A 197 -27.57 13.00 -27.81
N PHE A 198 -28.18 11.87 -27.43
CA PHE A 198 -29.31 11.29 -28.15
C PHE A 198 -30.53 12.20 -28.15
N ASN A 199 -30.71 13.01 -27.12
CA ASN A 199 -31.87 13.86 -26.93
C ASN A 199 -31.71 15.27 -27.50
N PHE A 200 -30.50 15.66 -27.92
CA PHE A 200 -30.19 16.96 -28.51
C PHE A 200 -29.46 16.73 -29.84
N PHE A 201 -29.94 17.29 -30.94
CA PHE A 201 -29.48 17.15 -32.33
C PHE A 201 -27.99 17.47 -32.60
N ASN A 202 -27.07 17.14 -31.71
CA ASN A 202 -25.63 17.36 -31.86
C ASN A 202 -24.94 16.16 -32.53
N LYS A 203 -25.22 15.98 -33.85
CA LYS A 203 -24.62 14.90 -34.67
C LYS A 203 -23.08 14.78 -34.53
N PRO A 204 -22.28 15.89 -34.59
CA PRO A 204 -20.83 15.77 -34.51
C PRO A 204 -20.34 15.29 -33.14
N MET A 205 -20.98 15.73 -32.04
CA MET A 205 -20.58 15.31 -30.68
C MET A 205 -20.89 13.82 -30.44
N LYS A 206 -22.03 13.35 -30.91
CA LYS A 206 -22.41 11.93 -30.89
C LYS A 206 -21.40 11.09 -31.67
N PHE A 207 -20.98 11.55 -32.84
CA PHE A 207 -20.02 10.86 -33.69
C PHE A 207 -18.64 10.75 -33.01
N THR A 208 -18.11 11.87 -32.47
CA THR A 208 -16.82 11.86 -31.77
C THR A 208 -16.85 11.00 -30.51
N SER A 209 -17.90 11.08 -29.68
CA SER A 209 -18.03 10.25 -28.49
C SER A 209 -18.17 8.75 -28.82
N THR A 210 -18.84 8.42 -29.92
CA THR A 210 -18.94 7.02 -30.40
C THR A 210 -17.58 6.51 -30.85
N ILE A 211 -16.79 7.31 -31.59
CA ILE A 211 -15.42 6.94 -31.98
C ILE A 211 -14.57 6.68 -30.73
N VAL A 212 -14.59 7.59 -29.75
CA VAL A 212 -13.83 7.43 -28.51
C VAL A 212 -14.28 6.17 -27.75
N ALA A 213 -15.59 5.90 -27.68
CA ALA A 213 -16.10 4.68 -27.06
C ALA A 213 -15.61 3.41 -27.77
N VAL A 214 -15.60 3.40 -29.11
CA VAL A 214 -15.06 2.27 -29.89
C VAL A 214 -13.57 2.07 -29.63
N ILE A 215 -12.79 3.15 -29.60
CA ILE A 215 -11.36 3.08 -29.26
C ILE A 215 -11.17 2.49 -27.85
N LEU A 216 -11.92 2.96 -26.85
CA LEU A 216 -11.86 2.45 -25.48
C LEU A 216 -12.28 0.98 -25.40
N LEU A 217 -13.26 0.53 -26.17
CA LEU A 217 -13.64 -0.89 -26.25
C LEU A 217 -12.53 -1.75 -26.88
N VAL A 218 -11.85 -1.26 -27.91
CA VAL A 218 -10.68 -1.92 -28.49
C VAL A 218 -9.54 -1.98 -27.45
N LEU A 219 -9.26 -0.87 -26.75
CA LEU A 219 -8.27 -0.84 -25.67
C LEU A 219 -8.63 -1.80 -24.53
N PHE A 220 -9.93 -1.93 -24.21
CA PHE A 220 -10.38 -2.91 -23.22
C PHE A 220 -10.13 -4.35 -23.69
N GLY A 221 -10.41 -4.68 -24.94
CA GLY A 221 -10.09 -5.99 -25.52
C GLY A 221 -8.59 -6.31 -25.55
N LEU A 222 -7.75 -5.28 -25.68
CA LEU A 222 -6.28 -5.39 -25.66
C LEU A 222 -5.67 -5.13 -24.28
N SER A 223 -6.48 -4.85 -23.25
CA SER A 223 -6.01 -4.35 -21.95
C SER A 223 -4.97 -5.25 -21.31
N HIS A 224 -5.13 -6.57 -21.34
CA HIS A 224 -4.17 -7.51 -20.79
C HIS A 224 -2.78 -7.42 -21.47
N ARG A 225 -2.74 -7.33 -22.82
CA ARG A 225 -1.48 -7.18 -23.57
C ARG A 225 -0.82 -5.84 -23.30
N LEU A 226 -1.60 -4.77 -23.23
CA LEU A 226 -1.11 -3.43 -22.93
C LEU A 226 -0.61 -3.32 -21.49
N ASP A 227 -1.29 -3.99 -20.56
CA ASP A 227 -0.90 -4.06 -19.15
C ASP A 227 0.49 -4.70 -19.00
N LEU A 228 0.70 -5.86 -19.63
CA LEU A 228 2.00 -6.52 -19.66
C LEU A 228 3.07 -5.66 -20.36
N LEU A 229 2.76 -5.04 -21.49
CA LEU A 229 3.68 -4.17 -22.21
C LEU A 229 4.14 -2.99 -21.34
N MET A 230 3.22 -2.31 -20.67
CA MET A 230 3.56 -1.19 -19.80
C MET A 230 4.34 -1.63 -18.55
N THR A 231 4.03 -2.81 -17.99
CA THR A 231 4.77 -3.37 -16.86
C THR A 231 6.19 -3.79 -17.27
N SER A 232 6.38 -4.28 -18.49
CA SER A 232 7.72 -4.66 -19.00
C SER A 232 8.70 -3.49 -19.13
N TRP A 233 8.22 -2.23 -19.13
CA TRP A 233 9.10 -1.05 -19.12
C TRP A 233 9.97 -0.98 -17.88
N ASN A 234 9.45 -1.43 -16.74
CA ASN A 234 10.16 -1.44 -15.45
C ASN A 234 10.74 -2.83 -15.13
N HIS A 235 10.22 -3.89 -15.77
CA HIS A 235 10.57 -5.28 -15.49
C HIS A 235 10.98 -6.01 -16.78
N PRO A 236 12.24 -5.95 -17.20
CA PRO A 236 12.72 -6.78 -18.30
C PRO A 236 12.55 -8.26 -17.95
N PHE A 237 12.31 -9.09 -18.96
CA PHE A 237 12.02 -10.53 -18.82
C PHE A 237 10.71 -10.81 -18.04
N LEU A 238 9.74 -9.91 -18.13
CA LEU A 238 8.41 -10.08 -17.55
C LEU A 238 7.74 -11.35 -18.08
N VAL A 239 7.24 -12.17 -17.17
CA VAL A 239 6.48 -13.39 -17.48
C VAL A 239 5.01 -13.22 -17.16
N GLU A 240 4.69 -12.70 -15.98
CA GLU A 240 3.31 -12.48 -15.53
C GLU A 240 3.23 -11.24 -14.64
N SER A 241 2.12 -10.50 -14.74
CA SER A 241 1.75 -9.43 -13.83
C SER A 241 0.28 -9.54 -13.47
N VAL A 242 -0.03 -9.55 -12.18
CA VAL A 242 -1.39 -9.72 -11.65
C VAL A 242 -1.67 -8.70 -10.57
N ASP A 243 -2.74 -7.93 -10.72
CA ASP A 243 -3.28 -7.10 -9.64
C ASP A 243 -4.09 -8.00 -8.69
N THR A 244 -3.65 -8.07 -7.43
CA THR A 244 -4.30 -8.82 -6.37
C THR A 244 -5.07 -7.88 -5.43
N PRO A 245 -5.91 -8.39 -4.53
CA PRO A 245 -6.55 -7.57 -3.50
C PRO A 245 -5.57 -6.84 -2.56
N TYR A 246 -4.29 -7.25 -2.53
CA TYR A 246 -3.28 -6.77 -1.59
C TYR A 246 -2.24 -5.85 -2.24
N ASN A 247 -1.82 -6.19 -3.46
CA ASN A 247 -0.71 -5.56 -4.17
C ASN A 247 -0.71 -5.98 -5.65
N ARG A 248 0.17 -5.38 -6.46
CA ARG A 248 0.54 -5.91 -7.77
C ARG A 248 1.67 -6.91 -7.62
N VAL A 249 1.47 -8.13 -8.09
CA VAL A 249 2.49 -9.18 -8.17
C VAL A 249 3.05 -9.22 -9.58
N THR A 250 4.36 -9.08 -9.71
CA THR A 250 5.08 -9.14 -10.99
C THR A 250 6.13 -10.23 -10.93
N ILE A 251 6.15 -11.12 -11.92
CA ILE A 251 7.10 -12.23 -12.01
C ILE A 251 7.96 -12.04 -13.26
N THR A 252 9.26 -12.06 -13.06
CA THR A 252 10.26 -12.04 -14.16
C THR A 252 11.07 -13.32 -14.14
N SER A 253 11.47 -13.78 -15.31
CA SER A 253 12.32 -14.97 -15.44
C SER A 253 13.36 -14.75 -16.52
N SER A 254 14.63 -14.87 -16.15
CA SER A 254 15.77 -14.80 -17.06
C SER A 254 16.67 -16.01 -16.82
N GLU A 255 16.97 -16.76 -17.86
CA GLU A 255 17.78 -17.99 -17.80
C GLU A 255 17.27 -18.98 -16.75
N LYS A 256 17.92 -19.03 -15.58
CA LYS A 256 17.57 -19.91 -14.44
C LYS A 256 17.10 -19.13 -13.22
N GLN A 257 16.98 -17.81 -13.32
CA GLN A 257 16.59 -16.95 -12.21
C GLN A 257 15.16 -16.46 -12.39
N THR A 258 14.33 -16.72 -11.40
CA THR A 258 12.98 -16.14 -11.29
C THR A 258 12.97 -15.15 -10.15
N CYS A 259 12.49 -13.93 -10.42
CA CYS A 259 12.31 -12.90 -9.41
C CYS A 259 10.82 -12.57 -9.26
N VAL A 260 10.40 -12.32 -8.04
CA VAL A 260 9.04 -11.94 -7.69
C VAL A 260 9.07 -10.56 -7.05
N PHE A 261 8.23 -9.67 -7.57
CA PHE A 261 8.08 -8.31 -7.06
C PHE A 261 6.66 -8.12 -6.54
N GLU A 262 6.54 -7.44 -5.42
CA GLU A 262 5.29 -7.01 -4.84
C GLU A 262 5.27 -5.48 -4.77
N ASP A 263 4.32 -4.83 -5.44
CA ASP A 263 4.32 -3.37 -5.67
C ASP A 263 5.68 -2.85 -6.18
N ASP A 264 6.25 -3.58 -7.16
CA ASP A 264 7.56 -3.35 -7.77
C ASP A 264 8.78 -3.45 -6.82
N VAL A 265 8.58 -3.81 -5.54
CA VAL A 265 9.66 -4.13 -4.60
C VAL A 265 10.03 -5.61 -4.77
N LEU A 266 11.34 -5.89 -4.89
CA LEU A 266 11.82 -7.28 -4.94
C LEU A 266 11.49 -8.00 -3.64
N SER A 267 10.62 -9.02 -3.73
CA SER A 267 10.20 -9.84 -2.60
C SER A 267 11.00 -11.14 -2.51
N TYR A 268 11.35 -11.72 -3.68
CA TYR A 268 12.05 -12.99 -3.74
C TYR A 268 12.83 -13.17 -5.05
N GLU A 269 13.95 -13.90 -4.96
CA GLU A 269 14.73 -14.41 -6.09
C GLU A 269 15.18 -15.86 -5.85
N THR A 270 15.23 -16.68 -6.90
CA THR A 270 15.48 -18.12 -6.78
C THR A 270 16.92 -18.52 -6.45
N GLN A 271 17.88 -17.61 -6.61
CA GLN A 271 19.32 -17.88 -6.37
C GLN A 271 19.80 -17.42 -4.98
N THR A 272 18.89 -16.99 -4.12
CA THR A 272 19.25 -16.51 -2.78
C THR A 272 19.61 -17.64 -1.82
N ILE A 273 20.56 -17.38 -0.93
CA ILE A 273 20.92 -18.24 0.21
C ILE A 273 20.23 -17.78 1.53
N SER A 274 19.47 -16.70 1.46
CA SER A 274 18.84 -16.05 2.62
C SER A 274 17.85 -16.96 3.35
N ALA A 275 17.15 -17.83 2.61
CA ALA A 275 16.21 -18.79 3.22
C ALA A 275 16.95 -19.89 3.97
N GLU A 276 18.05 -20.41 3.41
CA GLU A 276 18.92 -21.39 4.08
C GLU A 276 19.44 -20.84 5.41
N GLU A 277 20.05 -19.66 5.37
CA GLU A 277 20.57 -19.01 6.57
C GLU A 277 19.47 -18.86 7.63
N PHE A 278 18.34 -18.27 7.26
CA PHE A 278 17.23 -18.02 8.17
C PHE A 278 16.69 -19.29 8.82
N VAL A 279 16.40 -20.32 8.01
CA VAL A 279 15.82 -21.57 8.50
C VAL A 279 16.83 -22.34 9.35
N GLN A 280 18.07 -22.51 8.88
CA GLN A 280 19.06 -23.29 9.59
C GLN A 280 19.44 -22.62 10.91
N MET A 281 19.79 -21.33 10.91
CA MET A 281 20.19 -20.61 12.14
C MET A 281 19.08 -20.58 13.18
N SER A 282 17.81 -20.44 12.76
CA SER A 282 16.66 -20.44 13.68
C SER A 282 16.39 -21.83 14.27
N THR A 283 16.43 -22.87 13.43
CA THR A 283 16.09 -24.23 13.86
C THR A 283 17.19 -24.90 14.68
N LEU A 284 18.45 -24.45 14.59
CA LEU A 284 19.57 -24.97 15.41
C LEU A 284 19.38 -24.73 16.92
N GLN A 285 18.50 -23.82 17.32
CA GLN A 285 18.23 -23.54 18.73
C GLN A 285 17.42 -24.66 19.42
N THR A 286 16.80 -25.58 18.66
CA THR A 286 16.06 -26.73 19.19
C THR A 286 16.51 -28.05 18.56
N ASN A 287 16.39 -29.16 19.29
CA ASN A 287 16.75 -30.48 18.80
C ASN A 287 15.59 -31.14 18.04
N ASN A 288 14.35 -30.90 18.45
CA ASN A 288 13.16 -31.55 17.89
C ASN A 288 12.28 -30.50 17.20
N VAL A 289 12.03 -30.71 15.92
CA VAL A 289 11.18 -29.86 15.09
C VAL A 289 10.14 -30.75 14.41
N ASP A 290 8.99 -30.95 15.06
CA ASP A 290 7.89 -31.75 14.51
C ASP A 290 6.88 -30.87 13.76
N THR A 291 6.53 -29.73 14.34
CA THR A 291 5.46 -28.85 13.84
C THR A 291 5.96 -27.42 13.67
N VAL A 292 5.85 -26.90 12.46
CA VAL A 292 6.31 -25.56 12.12
C VAL A 292 5.14 -24.72 11.57
N LEU A 293 5.06 -23.47 12.03
CA LEU A 293 4.19 -22.47 11.46
C LEU A 293 5.04 -21.45 10.67
N VAL A 294 4.67 -21.23 9.41
CA VAL A 294 5.26 -20.20 8.55
C VAL A 294 4.22 -19.12 8.30
N LEU A 295 4.49 -17.90 8.71
CA LEU A 295 3.61 -16.75 8.57
C LEU A 295 4.12 -15.84 7.44
N GLY A 296 3.53 -15.97 6.24
CA GLY A 296 3.96 -15.27 5.03
C GLY A 296 5.31 -15.74 4.48
N GLY A 297 5.60 -15.41 3.23
CA GLY A 297 6.92 -15.61 2.61
C GLY A 297 7.39 -17.06 2.48
N GLY A 298 6.52 -18.05 2.69
CA GLY A 298 6.88 -19.47 2.60
C GLY A 298 7.42 -19.86 1.22
N PHE A 299 6.92 -19.23 0.18
CA PHE A 299 7.37 -19.40 -1.21
C PHE A 299 8.80 -18.91 -1.44
N ALA A 300 9.32 -18.04 -0.58
CA ALA A 300 10.65 -17.44 -0.70
C ALA A 300 11.79 -18.38 -0.26
N GLY A 301 11.64 -19.69 -0.46
CA GLY A 301 12.63 -20.69 -0.15
C GLY A 301 12.57 -21.25 1.28
N ILE A 302 11.73 -20.70 2.15
CA ILE A 302 11.60 -21.17 3.55
C ILE A 302 11.09 -22.61 3.59
N ILE A 303 10.05 -22.93 2.83
CA ILE A 303 9.43 -24.27 2.82
C ILE A 303 10.39 -25.35 2.31
N PRO A 304 11.09 -25.20 1.16
CA PRO A 304 12.08 -26.19 0.73
C PRO A 304 13.18 -26.44 1.77
N GLU A 305 13.65 -25.38 2.43
CA GLU A 305 14.67 -25.51 3.47
C GLU A 305 14.15 -26.24 4.71
N LEU A 306 12.90 -26.01 5.11
CA LEU A 306 12.26 -26.75 6.20
C LEU A 306 12.06 -28.23 5.85
N LEU A 307 11.73 -28.55 4.60
CA LEU A 307 11.53 -29.94 4.16
C LEU A 307 12.82 -30.78 4.18
N LYS A 308 14.01 -30.17 4.24
CA LYS A 308 15.28 -30.87 4.48
C LYS A 308 15.36 -31.45 5.91
N LEU A 309 14.54 -30.94 6.83
CA LEU A 309 14.49 -31.38 8.23
C LEU A 309 13.42 -32.47 8.44
N PRO A 310 13.54 -33.30 9.49
CA PRO A 310 12.59 -34.37 9.79
C PRO A 310 11.26 -33.84 10.36
N ILE A 311 10.68 -32.81 9.73
CA ILE A 311 9.44 -32.17 10.14
C ILE A 311 8.25 -33.06 9.75
N LYS A 312 7.25 -33.11 10.63
CA LYS A 312 6.00 -33.87 10.41
C LYS A 312 4.92 -33.02 9.73
N ARG A 313 4.85 -31.72 10.09
CA ARG A 313 3.80 -30.81 9.59
C ARG A 313 4.32 -29.38 9.51
N ILE A 314 4.02 -28.73 8.39
CA ILE A 314 4.26 -27.31 8.14
C ILE A 314 2.90 -26.67 7.83
N ASP A 315 2.42 -25.77 8.67
CA ASP A 315 1.30 -24.90 8.36
C ASP A 315 1.84 -23.58 7.80
N TYR A 316 1.53 -23.32 6.54
CA TYR A 316 1.92 -22.08 5.85
C TYR A 316 0.70 -21.17 5.72
N VAL A 317 0.70 -20.09 6.46
CA VAL A 317 -0.36 -19.06 6.41
C VAL A 317 0.03 -17.97 5.45
N GLU A 318 -0.74 -17.84 4.36
CA GLU A 318 -0.53 -16.83 3.33
C GLU A 318 -1.83 -16.05 3.10
N ILE A 319 -1.70 -14.73 3.11
CA ILE A 319 -2.85 -13.85 2.95
C ILE A 319 -3.29 -13.76 1.48
N ASN A 320 -2.34 -13.83 0.55
CA ASN A 320 -2.57 -13.59 -0.87
C ASN A 320 -2.65 -14.89 -1.68
N LYS A 321 -3.87 -15.42 -1.82
CA LYS A 321 -4.11 -16.64 -2.62
C LYS A 321 -3.68 -16.46 -4.08
N ASN A 322 -3.86 -15.27 -4.66
CA ASN A 322 -3.55 -15.01 -6.05
C ASN A 322 -2.03 -15.02 -6.30
N LEU A 323 -1.24 -14.58 -5.32
CA LEU A 323 0.23 -14.70 -5.34
C LEU A 323 0.64 -16.17 -5.52
N ILE A 324 0.14 -17.07 -4.67
CA ILE A 324 0.47 -18.50 -4.76
C ILE A 324 0.03 -19.10 -6.09
N GLY A 325 -1.16 -18.71 -6.58
CA GLY A 325 -1.66 -19.18 -7.89
C GLY A 325 -0.78 -18.75 -9.07
N ALA A 326 -0.26 -17.52 -9.05
CA ALA A 326 0.67 -17.02 -10.07
C ALA A 326 2.04 -17.72 -9.95
N LEU A 327 2.55 -17.86 -8.73
CA LEU A 327 3.84 -18.48 -8.46
C LEU A 327 3.91 -19.95 -8.90
N GLN A 328 2.87 -20.75 -8.63
CA GLN A 328 2.84 -22.16 -8.99
C GLN A 328 3.06 -22.43 -10.49
N LYS A 329 2.72 -21.46 -11.35
CA LYS A 329 2.90 -21.58 -12.80
C LYS A 329 4.34 -21.30 -13.27
N HIS A 330 5.09 -20.47 -12.54
CA HIS A 330 6.35 -19.87 -13.02
C HIS A 330 7.55 -20.15 -12.12
N LEU A 331 7.34 -20.68 -10.91
CA LEU A 331 8.44 -21.11 -10.05
C LEU A 331 9.14 -22.35 -10.61
N PRO A 332 10.46 -22.48 -10.39
CA PRO A 332 11.18 -23.72 -10.67
C PRO A 332 10.49 -24.93 -10.00
N ALA A 333 10.57 -26.09 -10.66
CA ALA A 333 9.85 -27.29 -10.22
C ALA A 333 10.14 -27.69 -8.77
N TYR A 334 11.38 -27.52 -8.28
CA TYR A 334 11.73 -27.86 -6.90
C TYR A 334 10.98 -27.01 -5.87
N LEU A 335 10.73 -25.72 -6.17
CA LEU A 335 9.94 -24.82 -5.31
C LEU A 335 8.45 -25.11 -5.41
N SER A 336 7.94 -25.27 -6.63
CA SER A 336 6.53 -25.60 -6.85
C SER A 336 6.15 -26.92 -6.21
N ASN A 337 6.99 -27.95 -6.34
CA ASN A 337 6.77 -29.26 -5.73
C ASN A 337 6.82 -29.20 -4.18
N SER A 338 7.70 -28.36 -3.62
CA SER A 338 7.77 -28.20 -2.17
C SER A 338 6.50 -27.61 -1.57
N LEU A 339 5.83 -26.71 -2.29
CA LEU A 339 4.53 -26.15 -1.86
C LEU A 339 3.39 -27.17 -1.94
N GLN A 340 3.56 -28.25 -2.70
CA GLN A 340 2.59 -29.35 -2.87
C GLN A 340 2.93 -30.58 -2.02
N ASP A 341 3.99 -30.55 -1.22
CA ASP A 341 4.38 -31.66 -0.34
C ASP A 341 3.26 -31.96 0.66
N LYS A 342 3.03 -33.24 0.95
CA LYS A 342 1.97 -33.73 1.87
C LYS A 342 2.10 -33.21 3.31
N LYS A 343 3.30 -32.81 3.70
CA LYS A 343 3.59 -32.22 5.02
C LYS A 343 3.22 -30.74 5.08
N VAL A 344 3.01 -30.07 3.93
CA VAL A 344 2.74 -28.64 3.81
C VAL A 344 1.24 -28.40 3.67
N ASN A 345 0.68 -27.67 4.60
CA ASN A 345 -0.71 -27.23 4.59
C ASN A 345 -0.78 -25.73 4.36
N ILE A 346 -1.17 -25.28 3.16
CA ILE A 346 -1.30 -23.86 2.84
C ILE A 346 -2.68 -23.36 3.30
N ILE A 347 -2.67 -22.36 4.17
CA ILE A 347 -3.87 -21.78 4.79
C ILE A 347 -4.00 -20.34 4.33
N TYR A 348 -5.01 -20.04 3.54
CA TYR A 348 -5.29 -18.69 3.06
C TYR A 348 -6.04 -17.88 4.12
N ASN A 349 -5.29 -17.20 4.98
CA ASN A 349 -5.84 -16.39 6.07
C ASN A 349 -4.87 -15.25 6.43
N ASP A 350 -5.38 -14.25 7.15
CA ASP A 350 -4.53 -13.26 7.82
C ASP A 350 -3.78 -13.92 8.99
N PRO A 351 -2.43 -13.79 9.07
CA PRO A 351 -1.63 -14.38 10.14
C PRO A 351 -2.13 -14.04 11.55
N ARG A 352 -2.53 -12.80 11.81
CA ARG A 352 -3.05 -12.39 13.13
C ARG A 352 -4.43 -12.97 13.45
N LYS A 353 -5.25 -13.21 12.43
CA LYS A 353 -6.53 -13.90 12.60
C LYS A 353 -6.31 -15.39 12.86
N PHE A 354 -5.36 -16.00 12.16
CA PHE A 354 -5.00 -17.41 12.34
C PHE A 354 -4.47 -17.69 13.75
N LEU A 355 -3.59 -16.85 14.28
CA LEU A 355 -3.01 -16.99 15.62
C LEU A 355 -4.02 -16.88 16.79
N ARG A 356 -5.29 -16.57 16.51
CA ARG A 356 -6.36 -16.62 17.54
C ARG A 356 -6.82 -18.05 17.84
N TYR A 357 -6.49 -19.02 16.97
CA TYR A 357 -6.81 -20.41 17.18
C TYR A 357 -5.74 -21.10 18.04
N PRO A 358 -6.09 -22.02 18.94
CA PRO A 358 -5.18 -22.57 19.94
C PRO A 358 -4.31 -23.74 19.39
N TYR A 359 -3.52 -23.49 18.36
CA TYR A 359 -2.53 -24.43 17.87
C TYR A 359 -1.15 -24.14 18.49
N LEU A 360 -0.40 -25.21 18.82
CA LEU A 360 0.94 -25.09 19.39
C LEU A 360 2.01 -25.63 18.44
N TYR A 361 3.04 -24.84 18.21
CA TYR A 361 4.14 -25.11 17.30
C TYR A 361 5.49 -25.19 18.02
N ASP A 362 6.39 -26.02 17.46
CA ASP A 362 7.79 -26.07 17.89
C ASP A 362 8.55 -24.83 17.38
N ILE A 363 8.21 -24.40 16.16
CA ILE A 363 8.82 -23.22 15.55
C ILE A 363 7.75 -22.37 14.85
N ILE A 364 7.86 -21.07 15.00
CA ILE A 364 7.13 -20.07 14.21
C ILE A 364 8.17 -19.24 13.44
N LEU A 365 8.13 -19.30 12.12
CA LEU A 365 8.92 -18.47 11.22
C LEU A 365 8.05 -17.37 10.60
N VAL A 366 8.43 -16.12 10.81
CA VAL A 366 7.71 -14.97 10.25
C VAL A 366 8.47 -14.46 9.03
N GLY A 367 7.91 -14.71 7.85
CA GLY A 367 8.41 -14.24 6.56
C GLY A 367 7.62 -13.05 6.02
N MET A 368 6.95 -12.28 6.90
CA MET A 368 6.19 -11.09 6.52
C MET A 368 7.12 -9.97 6.05
N PRO A 369 6.62 -9.06 5.17
CA PRO A 369 7.37 -7.91 4.72
C PRO A 369 7.85 -7.05 5.89
N GLU A 370 8.97 -6.33 5.68
CA GLU A 370 9.51 -5.39 6.68
C GLU A 370 8.50 -4.29 7.07
N PRO A 371 8.67 -3.68 8.26
CA PRO A 371 7.75 -2.65 8.77
C PRO A 371 7.88 -1.32 8.02
N MET A 372 7.78 -1.35 6.67
CA MET A 372 7.86 -0.19 5.78
C MET A 372 6.52 0.56 5.68
N SER A 373 5.44 -0.06 6.12
CA SER A 373 4.09 0.48 6.13
C SER A 373 3.39 0.15 7.44
N ALA A 374 2.30 0.84 7.78
CA ALA A 374 1.47 0.50 8.95
C ALA A 374 0.92 -0.94 8.83
N GLN A 375 0.59 -1.36 7.60
CA GLN A 375 0.14 -2.71 7.31
C GLN A 375 1.19 -3.77 7.63
N ALA A 376 2.46 -3.55 7.31
CA ALA A 376 3.56 -4.47 7.61
C ALA A 376 3.99 -4.36 9.07
N ASN A 377 3.98 -3.15 9.65
CA ASN A 377 4.39 -2.91 11.03
C ASN A 377 3.59 -3.72 12.05
N ARG A 378 2.32 -4.04 11.77
CA ARG A 378 1.47 -4.83 12.67
C ARG A 378 1.97 -6.26 12.95
N PHE A 379 2.93 -6.76 12.18
CA PHE A 379 3.60 -8.06 12.37
C PHE A 379 4.89 -7.95 13.20
N TYR A 380 5.18 -6.77 13.74
CA TYR A 380 6.36 -6.49 14.56
C TYR A 380 6.01 -5.76 15.85
N THR A 381 4.74 -5.88 16.29
CA THR A 381 4.23 -5.23 17.51
C THR A 381 4.20 -6.19 18.70
N LYS A 382 4.18 -5.64 19.91
CA LYS A 382 4.04 -6.39 21.14
C LYS A 382 2.84 -7.36 21.09
N GLU A 383 1.70 -6.89 20.62
CA GLU A 383 0.45 -7.66 20.56
C GLU A 383 0.57 -8.86 19.59
N PHE A 384 1.30 -8.69 18.48
CA PHE A 384 1.56 -9.79 17.56
C PHE A 384 2.52 -10.82 18.18
N PHE A 385 3.55 -10.38 18.86
CA PHE A 385 4.49 -11.29 19.54
C PHE A 385 3.85 -12.04 20.71
N GLU A 386 2.89 -11.42 21.42
CA GLU A 386 2.06 -12.12 22.41
C GLU A 386 1.22 -13.23 21.77
N GLN A 387 0.60 -12.97 20.60
CA GLN A 387 -0.15 -13.98 19.86
C GLN A 387 0.77 -15.14 19.43
N CYS A 388 1.96 -14.84 18.90
CA CYS A 388 2.96 -15.86 18.57
C CYS A 388 3.42 -16.65 19.80
N ALA A 389 3.72 -15.99 20.92
CA ALA A 389 4.13 -16.63 22.15
C ALA A 389 3.06 -17.59 22.71
N ASN A 390 1.79 -17.25 22.57
CA ASN A 390 0.66 -18.12 22.96
C ASN A 390 0.52 -19.35 22.05
N SER A 391 0.99 -19.27 20.80
CA SER A 391 1.01 -20.36 19.84
C SER A 391 2.31 -21.17 19.84
N LEU A 392 3.24 -20.91 20.77
CA LEU A 392 4.49 -21.66 20.94
C LEU A 392 4.38 -22.67 22.06
N LYS A 393 4.90 -23.89 21.84
CA LYS A 393 5.17 -24.87 22.88
C LYS A 393 6.19 -24.31 23.89
N GLY A 394 6.33 -24.89 25.06
CA GLY A 394 7.19 -24.38 26.13
C GLY A 394 8.67 -24.20 25.74
N LYS A 395 9.20 -25.02 24.83
CA LYS A 395 10.55 -24.90 24.24
C LYS A 395 10.53 -24.38 22.80
N GLY A 396 9.40 -23.82 22.36
CA GLY A 396 9.21 -23.35 21.00
C GLY A 396 9.97 -22.06 20.71
N ILE A 397 10.27 -21.83 19.44
CA ILE A 397 11.10 -20.75 18.92
C ILE A 397 10.30 -19.90 17.96
N LEU A 398 10.37 -18.58 18.12
CA LEU A 398 9.93 -17.58 17.16
C LEU A 398 11.16 -16.98 16.48
N ALA A 399 11.13 -16.90 15.14
CA ALA A 399 12.18 -16.19 14.40
C ALA A 399 11.63 -15.39 13.24
N PHE A 400 12.30 -14.27 12.92
CA PHE A 400 12.04 -13.42 11.77
C PHE A 400 13.29 -12.67 11.32
N LYS A 401 13.22 -12.07 10.13
CA LYS A 401 14.31 -11.31 9.52
C LYS A 401 13.94 -9.83 9.45
N ILE A 402 14.94 -8.96 9.64
CA ILE A 402 14.82 -7.51 9.42
C ILE A 402 16.05 -7.02 8.66
N GLN A 403 15.85 -6.30 7.57
CA GLN A 403 16.93 -5.69 6.81
C GLN A 403 17.69 -4.70 7.69
N SER A 404 19.00 -4.76 7.60
CA SER A 404 19.93 -4.03 8.45
C SER A 404 21.08 -3.46 7.62
N SER A 405 22.10 -2.96 8.27
CA SER A 405 23.38 -2.62 7.68
C SER A 405 24.46 -3.46 8.36
N GLU A 406 25.36 -3.98 7.55
CA GLU A 406 26.40 -4.87 8.05
C GLU A 406 27.39 -4.16 8.99
N ASN A 407 27.75 -2.93 8.67
CA ASN A 407 28.86 -2.26 9.36
C ASN A 407 28.43 -1.08 10.24
N ILE A 408 27.40 -0.33 9.85
CA ILE A 408 27.03 0.90 10.55
C ILE A 408 25.52 0.97 10.74
N TRP A 409 25.09 1.07 11.99
CA TRP A 409 23.71 1.39 12.31
C TRP A 409 23.58 2.90 12.56
N THR A 410 22.71 3.53 11.78
CA THR A 410 22.28 4.88 12.10
C THR A 410 21.42 4.87 13.36
N ARG A 411 21.30 6.01 14.04
CA ARG A 411 20.44 6.12 15.22
C ARG A 411 19.00 5.66 14.96
N GLN A 412 18.42 6.04 13.82
CA GLN A 412 17.07 5.63 13.45
C GLN A 412 16.95 4.12 13.25
N MET A 413 17.96 3.48 12.67
CA MET A 413 18.01 2.02 12.52
C MET A 413 18.14 1.32 13.88
N THR A 414 18.99 1.85 14.76
CA THR A 414 19.14 1.36 16.14
C THR A 414 17.81 1.41 16.88
N GLU A 415 17.14 2.57 16.89
CA GLU A 415 15.87 2.75 17.60
C GLU A 415 14.74 1.89 17.01
N ARG A 416 14.69 1.74 15.67
CA ARG A 416 13.74 0.83 15.00
C ARG A 416 13.94 -0.61 15.46
N ASN A 417 15.17 -1.11 15.37
CA ASN A 417 15.48 -2.49 15.71
C ASN A 417 15.33 -2.76 17.21
N ALA A 418 15.68 -1.78 18.05
CA ALA A 418 15.45 -1.85 19.48
C ALA A 418 13.96 -1.86 19.84
N GLY A 419 13.13 -1.07 19.16
CA GLY A 419 11.67 -1.08 19.35
C GLY A 419 11.06 -2.44 19.08
N ILE A 420 11.53 -3.15 18.04
CA ILE A 420 11.14 -4.53 17.75
C ILE A 420 11.67 -5.49 18.81
N PHE A 421 12.95 -5.34 19.19
CA PHE A 421 13.58 -6.18 20.21
C PHE A 421 12.83 -6.11 21.55
N TYR A 422 12.50 -4.92 22.04
CA TYR A 422 11.77 -4.76 23.30
C TYR A 422 10.32 -5.21 23.21
N ALA A 423 9.67 -5.03 22.05
CA ALA A 423 8.35 -5.60 21.80
C ALA A 423 8.38 -7.13 21.87
N LEU A 424 9.38 -7.76 21.26
CA LEU A 424 9.60 -9.21 21.30
C LEU A 424 9.91 -9.70 22.71
N LYS A 425 10.83 -9.01 23.41
CA LYS A 425 11.28 -9.34 24.77
C LYS A 425 10.16 -9.21 25.81
N SER A 426 9.14 -8.39 25.56
CA SER A 426 7.99 -8.27 26.45
C SER A 426 7.13 -9.56 26.51
N SER A 427 7.22 -10.42 25.49
CA SER A 427 6.43 -11.66 25.38
C SER A 427 7.29 -12.93 25.47
N LEU A 428 8.56 -12.85 25.10
CA LEU A 428 9.53 -13.93 25.08
C LEU A 428 10.83 -13.47 25.75
N GLU A 429 11.16 -14.04 26.92
CA GLU A 429 12.23 -13.54 27.79
C GLU A 429 13.63 -13.61 27.16
N ASN A 430 13.88 -14.65 26.36
CA ASN A 430 15.17 -14.91 25.76
C ASN A 430 15.16 -14.51 24.30
N VAL A 431 15.97 -13.52 23.92
CA VAL A 431 16.08 -12.99 22.56
C VAL A 431 17.54 -12.92 22.16
N ILE A 432 17.85 -13.44 20.96
CA ILE A 432 19.16 -13.33 20.29
C ILE A 432 18.93 -12.62 18.96
N VAL A 433 19.84 -11.72 18.60
CA VAL A 433 19.87 -11.06 17.30
C VAL A 433 21.18 -11.43 16.62
N LEU A 434 21.10 -12.15 15.50
CA LEU A 434 22.27 -12.50 14.70
C LEU A 434 22.54 -11.36 13.70
N PRO A 435 23.81 -10.90 13.60
CA PRO A 435 24.19 -9.81 12.72
C PRO A 435 24.25 -10.23 11.25
N GLY A 436 23.98 -9.29 10.36
CA GLY A 436 24.13 -9.47 8.92
C GLY A 436 23.60 -8.28 8.13
N VAL A 437 23.63 -8.35 6.81
CA VAL A 437 22.88 -7.43 5.94
C VAL A 437 21.39 -7.52 6.28
N VAL A 438 20.96 -8.70 6.70
CA VAL A 438 19.65 -8.99 7.26
C VAL A 438 19.86 -9.58 8.65
N ASN A 439 19.37 -8.91 9.69
CA ASN A 439 19.45 -9.43 11.05
C ASN A 439 18.39 -10.51 11.26
N ILE A 440 18.78 -11.62 11.90
CA ILE A 440 17.85 -12.67 12.29
C ILE A 440 17.56 -12.52 13.79
N PHE A 441 16.30 -12.27 14.12
CA PHE A 441 15.79 -12.25 15.49
C PHE A 441 15.29 -13.63 15.84
N ILE A 442 15.79 -14.19 16.96
CA ILE A 442 15.38 -15.50 17.47
C ILE A 442 14.97 -15.32 18.92
N ALA A 443 13.77 -15.77 19.28
CA ALA A 443 13.22 -15.62 20.61
C ALA A 443 12.54 -16.89 21.11
N ALA A 444 12.59 -17.13 22.41
CA ALA A 444 11.96 -18.26 23.08
C ALA A 444 11.56 -17.94 24.53
N LYS A 445 10.63 -18.72 25.09
CA LYS A 445 10.36 -18.74 26.53
C LYS A 445 11.51 -19.41 27.29
N SER A 446 12.07 -20.48 26.72
CA SER A 446 13.22 -21.19 27.29
C SER A 446 14.55 -20.53 26.94
N LYS A 447 15.61 -20.87 27.66
CA LYS A 447 16.96 -20.33 27.42
C LYS A 447 17.46 -20.73 26.03
N LEU A 448 17.87 -19.75 25.24
CA LEU A 448 18.57 -19.92 23.96
C LEU A 448 20.07 -20.15 24.20
N THR A 449 20.73 -20.91 23.33
CA THR A 449 22.15 -21.18 23.41
C THR A 449 22.97 -20.32 22.45
N THR A 450 24.10 -19.83 22.94
CA THR A 450 25.16 -19.19 22.13
C THR A 450 26.42 -20.04 22.05
N ASP A 451 26.38 -21.27 22.59
CA ASP A 451 27.50 -22.21 22.52
C ASP A 451 27.64 -22.74 21.09
N THR A 452 28.63 -22.21 20.38
CA THR A 452 28.91 -22.54 18.99
C THR A 452 29.29 -24.01 18.78
N LYS A 453 29.90 -24.65 19.79
CA LYS A 453 30.26 -26.08 19.73
C LYS A 453 29.01 -26.93 19.73
N LEU A 454 28.05 -26.61 20.60
CA LEU A 454 26.76 -27.31 20.66
C LEU A 454 25.95 -27.10 19.38
N LEU A 455 25.87 -25.86 18.87
CA LEU A 455 25.17 -25.55 17.65
C LEU A 455 25.80 -26.23 16.42
N SER A 456 27.15 -26.23 16.33
CA SER A 456 27.85 -26.93 15.25
C SER A 456 27.68 -28.45 15.33
N LYS A 457 27.64 -29.03 16.53
CA LYS A 457 27.34 -30.46 16.71
C LYS A 457 25.95 -30.79 16.19
N ARG A 458 24.93 -30.02 16.58
CA ARG A 458 23.54 -30.20 16.08
C ARG A 458 23.45 -30.07 14.57
N PHE A 459 24.21 -29.14 13.97
CA PHE A 459 24.26 -28.97 12.53
C PHE A 459 24.85 -30.20 11.82
N ILE A 460 26.00 -30.71 12.31
CA ILE A 460 26.64 -31.90 11.74
C ILE A 460 25.73 -33.13 11.86
N GLU A 461 25.04 -33.32 12.98
CA GLU A 461 24.12 -34.42 13.21
C GLU A 461 22.94 -34.43 12.23
N ARG A 462 22.56 -33.27 11.68
CA ARG A 462 21.50 -33.17 10.66
C ARG A 462 21.93 -33.65 9.28
N ASN A 463 23.22 -33.70 9.00
CA ASN A 463 23.83 -34.15 7.74
C ASN A 463 23.15 -33.51 6.49
N LEU A 464 23.02 -32.18 6.48
CA LEU A 464 22.36 -31.42 5.45
C LEU A 464 23.34 -30.87 4.42
N GLU A 465 22.94 -30.89 3.15
CA GLU A 465 23.63 -30.13 2.10
C GLU A 465 23.24 -28.66 2.15
N THR A 466 24.22 -27.81 2.41
CA THR A 466 24.07 -26.35 2.54
C THR A 466 25.10 -25.63 1.69
N LYS A 467 24.76 -24.40 1.28
CA LYS A 467 25.66 -23.54 0.49
C LYS A 467 26.44 -22.56 1.35
N LEU A 468 25.84 -22.04 2.41
CA LEU A 468 26.39 -21.01 3.29
C LEU A 468 26.65 -21.55 4.68
N VAL A 469 25.62 -22.16 5.28
CA VAL A 469 25.67 -22.53 6.71
C VAL A 469 26.61 -23.72 6.90
N SER A 470 27.62 -23.54 7.74
CA SER A 470 28.65 -24.53 8.08
C SER A 470 29.03 -24.33 9.55
N PRO A 471 29.73 -25.28 10.18
CA PRO A 471 30.25 -25.09 11.54
C PRO A 471 31.10 -23.82 11.67
N GLN A 472 31.87 -23.48 10.66
CA GLN A 472 32.72 -22.27 10.63
C GLN A 472 31.83 -21.02 10.58
N TYR A 473 30.79 -21.02 9.73
CA TYR A 473 29.84 -19.92 9.63
C TYR A 473 29.07 -19.72 10.94
N ILE A 474 28.60 -20.81 11.57
CA ILE A 474 27.95 -20.76 12.88
C ILE A 474 28.88 -20.11 13.93
N ASN A 475 30.13 -20.56 13.97
CA ASN A 475 31.09 -19.97 14.90
C ASN A 475 31.32 -18.48 14.63
N TYR A 476 31.51 -18.12 13.34
CA TYR A 476 31.69 -16.72 12.92
C TYR A 476 30.54 -15.83 13.36
N ILE A 477 29.29 -16.22 13.09
CA ILE A 477 28.12 -15.34 13.31
C ILE A 477 27.85 -15.08 14.80
N TYR A 478 28.17 -16.02 15.68
CA TYR A 478 27.98 -15.88 17.13
C TYR A 478 29.17 -15.28 17.90
N THR A 479 30.37 -15.23 17.29
CA THR A 479 31.60 -14.79 17.97
C THR A 479 32.23 -13.53 17.38
N ASN A 480 31.72 -13.01 16.26
CA ASN A 480 32.24 -11.79 15.67
C ASN A 480 31.87 -10.55 16.51
N ASP A 481 32.65 -9.48 16.35
CA ASP A 481 32.47 -8.24 17.10
C ASP A 481 31.08 -7.62 16.95
N ARG A 482 30.47 -7.78 15.78
CA ARG A 482 29.10 -7.25 15.47
C ARG A 482 28.02 -7.86 16.33
N PHE A 483 28.17 -9.14 16.72
CA PHE A 483 27.22 -9.79 17.63
C PHE A 483 27.17 -9.07 18.99
N THR A 484 28.33 -8.67 19.49
CA THR A 484 28.45 -7.91 20.75
C THR A 484 28.01 -6.46 20.53
N GLU A 485 28.41 -5.84 19.44
CA GLU A 485 28.08 -4.45 19.11
C GLU A 485 26.54 -4.23 18.99
N ILE A 486 25.82 -5.09 18.28
CA ILE A 486 24.35 -5.01 18.18
C ILE A 486 23.71 -5.07 19.57
N LYS A 487 24.18 -5.94 20.45
CA LYS A 487 23.68 -6.04 21.82
C LYS A 487 23.91 -4.73 22.59
N ASN A 488 25.06 -4.10 22.42
CA ASN A 488 25.39 -2.83 23.06
C ASN A 488 24.53 -1.67 22.50
N LEU A 489 24.38 -1.61 21.19
CA LEU A 489 23.53 -0.60 20.50
C LEU A 489 22.08 -0.69 20.97
N ILE A 490 21.49 -1.89 21.02
CA ILE A 490 20.14 -2.09 21.52
C ILE A 490 20.05 -1.69 23.01
N SER A 491 21.03 -2.04 23.82
CA SER A 491 21.02 -1.70 25.26
C SER A 491 21.14 -0.20 25.53
N SER A 492 21.75 0.57 24.62
CA SER A 492 21.89 2.03 24.72
C SER A 492 20.71 2.81 24.13
N SER A 493 19.70 2.14 23.57
CA SER A 493 18.54 2.76 22.92
C SER A 493 17.50 3.28 23.92
N LEU A 494 16.49 3.99 23.41
CA LEU A 494 15.43 4.64 24.20
C LEU A 494 14.39 3.69 24.81
N ASN A 495 14.50 2.37 24.62
CA ASN A 495 13.55 1.36 25.11
C ASN A 495 12.08 1.57 24.66
N ASN A 496 11.85 2.23 23.56
CA ASN A 496 10.51 2.44 23.02
C ASN A 496 9.96 1.12 22.46
N ILE A 497 8.85 0.65 23.01
CA ILE A 497 8.22 -0.60 22.58
C ILE A 497 7.30 -0.34 21.39
N ASN A 498 7.50 -1.09 20.30
CA ASN A 498 6.60 -1.05 19.15
C ASN A 498 5.26 -1.75 19.47
N SER A 499 4.15 -1.04 19.38
CA SER A 499 2.81 -1.57 19.64
C SER A 499 1.81 -1.16 18.57
N ASP A 500 0.63 -1.77 18.53
CA ASP A 500 -0.42 -1.47 17.57
C ASP A 500 -0.89 -0.01 17.63
N PHE A 501 -0.92 0.58 18.83
CA PHE A 501 -1.33 1.97 19.05
C PHE A 501 -0.18 2.96 19.14
N HIS A 502 1.06 2.46 19.24
CA HIS A 502 2.28 3.26 19.26
C HIS A 502 3.33 2.67 18.30
N PRO A 503 3.13 2.86 16.98
CA PRO A 503 3.93 2.20 15.93
C PRO A 503 5.30 2.89 15.75
N VAL A 504 6.17 2.73 16.72
CA VAL A 504 7.50 3.35 16.77
C VAL A 504 8.36 2.99 15.57
N CYS A 505 8.33 1.71 15.18
CA CYS A 505 9.13 1.21 14.06
C CYS A 505 8.73 1.83 12.73
N TYR A 506 7.44 2.00 12.50
CA TYR A 506 6.95 2.68 11.31
C TYR A 506 7.43 4.14 11.24
N SER A 507 7.40 4.84 12.36
CA SER A 507 7.88 6.21 12.50
C SER A 507 9.37 6.34 12.16
N TYR A 508 10.21 5.45 12.69
CA TYR A 508 11.64 5.42 12.35
C TYR A 508 11.90 4.99 10.90
N THR A 509 11.07 4.13 10.34
CA THR A 509 11.17 3.72 8.94
C THR A 509 10.89 4.89 7.99
N ILE A 510 9.86 5.70 8.26
CA ILE A 510 9.62 6.93 7.50
C ILE A 510 10.83 7.88 7.62
N SER A 511 11.38 8.03 8.82
CA SER A 511 12.57 8.86 9.03
C SER A 511 13.79 8.34 8.24
N LEU A 512 14.04 7.03 8.25
CA LEU A 512 15.10 6.38 7.46
C LEU A 512 14.89 6.58 5.96
N TRP A 513 13.66 6.51 5.49
CA TRP A 513 13.34 6.76 4.09
C TRP A 513 13.59 8.23 3.73
N LEU A 514 13.17 9.18 4.56
CA LEU A 514 13.39 10.61 4.33
C LEU A 514 14.88 10.98 4.34
N THR A 515 15.70 10.36 5.17
CA THR A 515 17.16 10.64 5.19
C THR A 515 17.87 10.24 3.89
N LYS A 516 17.30 9.33 3.09
CA LYS A 516 17.83 9.02 1.75
C LYS A 516 17.80 10.24 0.81
N PHE A 517 16.85 11.15 1.01
CA PHE A 517 16.68 12.35 0.18
C PHE A 517 17.18 13.62 0.85
N PHE A 518 17.15 13.66 2.17
CA PHE A 518 17.53 14.80 2.99
C PHE A 518 18.54 14.39 4.07
N PRO A 519 19.80 14.11 3.70
CA PRO A 519 20.82 13.65 4.66
C PRO A 519 21.06 14.59 5.85
N ASN A 520 20.83 15.89 5.63
CA ASN A 520 21.02 16.92 6.65
C ASN A 520 19.83 17.05 7.63
N LEU A 521 18.69 16.38 7.36
CA LEU A 521 17.58 16.31 8.31
C LEU A 521 17.93 15.25 9.38
N THR A 522 18.72 15.65 10.36
CA THR A 522 18.93 14.85 11.57
C THR A 522 17.65 14.87 12.40
N PHE A 523 16.75 13.92 12.16
CA PHE A 523 15.67 13.65 13.11
C PHE A 523 16.30 13.02 14.35
N SER A 524 16.75 13.85 15.28
CA SER A 524 17.34 13.39 16.55
C SER A 524 16.34 12.64 17.43
N GLU A 525 15.05 12.82 17.17
CA GLU A 525 13.93 12.14 17.81
C GLU A 525 12.89 11.83 16.73
N SER A 526 12.20 10.69 16.82
CA SER A 526 11.10 10.41 15.92
C SER A 526 10.03 11.51 16.06
N PRO A 527 9.60 12.16 14.97
CA PRO A 527 8.62 13.23 15.05
C PRO A 527 7.25 12.78 15.61
N LEU A 528 6.99 11.47 15.64
CA LEU A 528 5.73 10.88 16.10
C LEU A 528 5.80 10.27 17.52
N THR A 529 6.99 10.05 18.07
CA THR A 529 7.14 9.33 19.36
C THR A 529 7.43 10.23 20.55
N THR A 530 7.77 11.48 20.33
CA THR A 530 7.94 12.45 21.40
C THR A 530 6.67 13.25 21.58
N PHE A 531 6.02 13.16 22.74
CA PHE A 531 5.17 14.25 23.21
C PHE A 531 5.93 15.55 23.01
N PRO A 532 5.31 16.57 22.42
CA PRO A 532 6.02 17.78 22.11
C PRO A 532 6.71 18.30 23.37
N LYS A 533 8.03 18.53 23.27
CA LYS A 533 8.77 19.25 24.33
C LYS A 533 7.95 20.50 24.70
N PRO A 534 7.97 20.94 25.96
CA PRO A 534 7.13 22.08 26.41
C PRO A 534 7.11 23.26 25.45
N GLY A 535 8.23 23.54 24.76
CA GLY A 535 8.30 24.62 23.75
C GLY A 535 7.47 24.36 22.48
N LYS A 536 7.36 23.11 22.01
CA LYS A 536 6.52 22.77 20.83
C LYS A 536 5.03 22.78 21.19
N SER A 537 4.67 22.38 22.40
CA SER A 537 3.30 22.47 22.93
C SER A 537 2.89 23.94 23.10
N ILE A 538 3.79 24.79 23.58
CA ILE A 538 3.57 26.23 23.67
C ILE A 538 3.39 26.84 22.29
N LEU A 539 4.22 26.47 21.30
CA LEU A 539 4.08 26.97 19.93
C LEU A 539 2.74 26.55 19.31
N LEU A 540 2.35 25.29 19.48
CA LEU A 540 1.04 24.79 19.01
C LEU A 540 -0.10 25.55 19.69
N PHE A 541 -0.01 25.77 21.01
CA PHE A 541 -0.99 26.53 21.79
C PHE A 541 -1.07 27.98 21.32
N LEU A 542 0.06 28.63 21.05
CA LEU A 542 0.12 29.99 20.50
C LEU A 542 -0.49 30.07 19.10
N ILE A 543 -0.25 29.07 18.24
CA ILE A 543 -0.86 28.97 16.91
C ILE A 543 -2.38 28.85 17.06
N ILE A 544 -2.87 27.99 17.95
CA ILE A 544 -4.31 27.84 18.24
C ILE A 544 -4.91 29.16 18.73
N ILE A 545 -4.26 29.84 19.68
CA ILE A 545 -4.69 31.14 20.18
C ILE A 545 -4.72 32.18 19.06
N LEU A 546 -3.70 32.21 18.22
CA LEU A 546 -3.64 33.12 17.05
C LEU A 546 -4.82 32.85 16.10
N PHE A 547 -5.10 31.58 15.77
CA PHE A 547 -6.25 31.21 14.96
C PHE A 547 -7.59 31.62 15.60
N ILE A 548 -7.75 31.39 16.90
CA ILE A 548 -8.92 31.83 17.65
C ILE A 548 -9.02 33.35 17.65
N GLY A 549 -7.91 34.07 17.87
CA GLY A 549 -7.85 35.53 17.83
C GLY A 549 -8.26 36.08 16.46
N ILE A 550 -7.68 35.57 15.39
CA ILE A 550 -8.04 35.92 14.00
C ILE A 550 -9.54 35.61 13.77
N PHE A 551 -10.04 34.46 14.18
CA PHE A 551 -11.46 34.11 14.06
C PHE A 551 -12.36 35.09 14.80
N LEU A 552 -12.01 35.45 16.04
CA LEU A 552 -12.78 36.40 16.86
C LEU A 552 -12.83 37.80 16.26
N VAL A 553 -11.73 38.28 15.66
CA VAL A 553 -11.66 39.55 14.94
C VAL A 553 -12.51 39.52 13.67
N LEU A 554 -12.43 38.46 12.92
CA LEU A 554 -13.08 38.29 11.61
C LEU A 554 -14.51 37.77 11.70
N ARG A 555 -14.99 37.34 12.89
CA ARG A 555 -16.31 36.72 13.10
C ARG A 555 -17.51 37.60 12.74
N LYS A 556 -17.33 38.90 12.57
CA LYS A 556 -18.41 39.82 12.16
C LYS A 556 -18.84 39.60 10.70
N SER A 557 -17.94 39.10 9.86
CA SER A 557 -18.24 38.83 8.45
C SER A 557 -18.91 37.46 8.26
N VAL A 558 -20.12 37.44 7.68
CA VAL A 558 -20.85 36.20 7.32
C VAL A 558 -20.06 35.34 6.36
N LEU A 559 -19.32 35.97 5.43
CA LEU A 559 -18.48 35.25 4.45
C LEU A 559 -17.36 34.48 5.15
N ILE A 560 -16.66 35.12 6.12
CA ILE A 560 -15.55 34.50 6.84
C ILE A 560 -16.05 33.34 7.70
N LYS A 561 -17.19 33.49 8.38
CA LYS A 561 -17.81 32.38 9.13
C LYS A 561 -18.07 31.16 8.24
N ARG A 562 -18.62 31.36 7.04
CA ARG A 562 -18.87 30.28 6.08
C ARG A 562 -17.57 29.62 5.61
N ILE A 563 -16.53 30.41 5.29
CA ILE A 563 -15.22 29.89 4.88
C ILE A 563 -14.60 29.03 5.99
N VAL A 564 -14.59 29.56 7.24
CA VAL A 564 -14.02 28.81 8.39
C VAL A 564 -14.81 27.53 8.68
N LEU A 565 -16.13 27.55 8.58
CA LEU A 565 -16.96 26.37 8.79
C LEU A 565 -16.66 25.29 7.74
N VAL A 566 -16.58 25.66 6.46
CA VAL A 566 -16.28 24.74 5.36
C VAL A 566 -14.87 24.20 5.50
N PHE A 567 -13.89 25.06 5.83
CA PHE A 567 -12.50 24.65 6.07
C PHE A 567 -12.40 23.66 7.24
N ALA A 568 -13.05 23.98 8.38
CA ALA A 568 -13.06 23.10 9.56
C ALA A 568 -13.71 21.75 9.24
N ALA A 569 -14.84 21.74 8.56
CA ALA A 569 -15.52 20.51 8.15
C ALA A 569 -14.63 19.66 7.23
N GLY A 570 -13.98 20.26 6.22
CA GLY A 570 -13.05 19.56 5.33
C GLY A 570 -11.82 19.04 6.08
N PHE A 571 -11.22 19.84 6.96
CA PHE A 571 -10.05 19.43 7.75
C PHE A 571 -10.39 18.26 8.70
N ILE A 572 -11.52 18.32 9.41
CA ILE A 572 -11.98 17.25 10.30
C ILE A 572 -12.28 16.00 9.49
N GLY A 573 -12.99 16.12 8.35
CA GLY A 573 -13.31 15.01 7.47
C GLY A 573 -12.06 14.28 7.01
N MET A 574 -11.09 14.99 6.44
CA MET A 574 -9.80 14.41 5.98
C MET A 574 -8.98 13.80 7.13
N THR A 575 -8.99 14.42 8.31
CA THR A 575 -8.30 13.87 9.48
C THR A 575 -8.91 12.54 9.91
N ILE A 576 -10.25 12.48 9.99
CA ILE A 576 -10.96 11.24 10.31
C ILE A 576 -10.70 10.16 9.26
N GLU A 577 -10.75 10.52 7.98
CA GLU A 577 -10.49 9.62 6.87
C GLU A 577 -9.09 8.99 6.95
N ILE A 578 -8.04 9.80 7.15
CA ILE A 578 -6.66 9.31 7.32
C ILE A 578 -6.55 8.38 8.53
N ILE A 579 -7.16 8.76 9.67
CA ILE A 579 -7.17 7.92 10.88
C ILE A 579 -7.89 6.60 10.61
N LEU A 580 -9.02 6.60 9.93
CA LEU A 580 -9.77 5.40 9.58
C LEU A 580 -8.97 4.49 8.63
N ILE A 581 -8.30 5.07 7.63
CA ILE A 581 -7.42 4.32 6.72
C ILE A 581 -6.32 3.61 7.50
N LEU A 582 -5.61 4.32 8.39
CA LEU A 582 -4.52 3.76 9.20
C LEU A 582 -5.04 2.67 10.17
N LEU A 583 -6.17 2.91 10.85
CA LEU A 583 -6.79 1.91 11.73
C LEU A 583 -7.26 0.68 10.96
N TYR A 584 -7.84 0.87 9.78
CA TYR A 584 -8.29 -0.22 8.92
C TYR A 584 -7.11 -1.07 8.44
N GLN A 585 -6.01 -0.42 8.00
CA GLN A 585 -4.78 -1.08 7.62
C GLN A 585 -4.22 -1.96 8.74
N ASN A 586 -4.14 -1.40 9.95
CA ASN A 586 -3.61 -2.13 11.11
C ASN A 586 -4.48 -3.35 11.46
N LYS A 587 -5.81 -3.22 11.33
CA LYS A 587 -6.75 -4.29 11.72
C LYS A 587 -6.97 -5.34 10.64
N ASN A 588 -7.13 -4.94 9.38
CA ASN A 588 -7.59 -5.81 8.29
C ASN A 588 -6.52 -6.12 7.23
N GLY A 589 -5.53 -5.25 7.04
CA GLY A 589 -4.41 -5.49 6.12
C GLY A 589 -4.76 -5.56 4.63
N ILE A 590 -5.91 -5.00 4.18
CA ILE A 590 -6.41 -5.11 2.80
C ILE A 590 -6.69 -3.73 2.21
N LEU A 591 -5.75 -2.79 2.40
CA LEU A 591 -5.97 -1.41 1.96
C LEU A 591 -6.08 -1.29 0.45
N PHE A 592 -5.22 -1.97 -0.30
CA PHE A 592 -5.18 -1.87 -1.76
C PHE A 592 -6.54 -2.17 -2.41
N ARG A 593 -7.27 -3.14 -1.88
CA ARG A 593 -8.63 -3.49 -2.34
C ARG A 593 -9.66 -2.48 -1.88
N ASP A 594 -9.66 -2.15 -0.59
CA ASP A 594 -10.80 -1.50 0.09
C ASP A 594 -10.63 0.02 0.20
N ILE A 595 -9.56 0.59 -0.35
CA ILE A 595 -9.27 2.03 -0.29
C ILE A 595 -10.45 2.88 -0.80
N GLY A 596 -11.14 2.42 -1.85
CA GLY A 596 -12.30 3.12 -2.38
C GLY A 596 -13.48 3.22 -1.40
N LEU A 597 -13.70 2.14 -0.61
CA LEU A 597 -14.75 2.13 0.42
C LEU A 597 -14.41 2.98 1.63
N LEU A 598 -13.12 3.20 1.89
CA LEU A 598 -12.65 4.01 3.03
C LEU A 598 -12.68 5.51 2.72
N ILE A 599 -12.55 5.89 1.44
CA ILE A 599 -12.62 7.29 0.98
C ILE A 599 -14.06 7.81 0.95
N MET A 600 -15.06 6.95 0.92
CA MET A 600 -16.48 7.30 0.89
C MET A 600 -17.16 7.12 2.23
#